data_678bc1159286a97bae66c8999f2662cf
#
_entry.id   678bc1159286a97bae66c8999f2662cf
#
_cell.length_a   1.000
_cell.length_b   1.000
_cell.length_c   1.000
_cell.angle_alpha   90.00
_cell.angle_beta   90.00
_cell.angle_gamma   90.00
#
_symmetry.space_group_name_H-M   'P 1'
#
loop_
_entity.id
_entity.type
_entity.pdbx_description
1 polymer ?
#
loop_
_entity_poly.entity_id
_entity_poly.type
_entity_poly.pdbx_seq_one_letter_code
_entity_poly.pdbx_strand_id
1 'polypeptide(L)'
;MNRNYANNRICQVDIADKYDHKHQELSEADASKGLSKMSIDISKSIFRKLATTGLVFNNETFRSIKATYFRIALDFVETYNNDAKMNGLSFDIHEEEKAVELFAENFMNAGSHFLEHPMETPFIPSWTRVNSACPELGEEIMHAVKLDMKEHS
;
A
#
# COMPACT_ATOMS: atom_id res chain seq x y z
N MET A 1 4.69 10.16 1.04
CA MET A 1 4.74 11.26 2.03
C MET A 1 6.14 11.89 2.09
N ASN A 2 7.20 11.14 2.34
CA ASN A 2 8.58 11.65 2.49
C ASN A 2 9.13 12.43 1.30
N ARG A 3 8.62 12.22 0.08
CA ARG A 3 9.11 12.91 -1.11
C ARG A 3 8.77 14.41 -1.15
N ASN A 4 7.71 14.82 -0.46
CA ASN A 4 7.20 16.19 -0.50
C ASN A 4 7.49 16.98 0.79
N TYR A 5 8.06 16.35 1.81
CA TYR A 5 8.33 16.98 3.10
C TYR A 5 9.72 16.64 3.61
N ALA A 6 10.37 17.61 4.19
CA ALA A 6 11.63 17.38 4.89
C ALA A 6 11.39 16.50 6.14
N ASN A 7 12.33 15.64 6.47
CA ASN A 7 12.21 14.71 7.61
C ASN A 7 11.90 15.38 8.95
N ASN A 8 12.29 16.64 9.13
CA ASN A 8 12.00 17.43 10.33
C ASN A 8 10.50 17.84 10.46
N ARG A 9 9.69 17.59 9.44
CA ARG A 9 8.23 17.80 9.47
C ARG A 9 7.44 16.51 9.68
N ILE A 10 8.13 15.39 9.89
CA ILE A 10 7.53 14.09 10.13
C ILE A 10 7.95 13.68 11.52
N CYS A 11 7.00 13.47 12.40
CA CYS A 11 7.24 12.90 13.72
C CYS A 11 6.64 11.49 13.81
N GLN A 12 7.27 10.67 14.61
CA GLN A 12 6.79 9.35 15.00
C GLN A 12 6.50 9.40 16.48
N VAL A 13 5.36 8.88 16.88
CA VAL A 13 4.92 8.80 18.27
C VAL A 13 4.54 7.36 18.54
N ASP A 14 5.02 6.81 19.63
CA ASP A 14 4.58 5.52 20.13
C ASP A 14 3.23 5.72 20.80
N ILE A 15 2.21 5.03 20.30
CA ILE A 15 0.83 5.17 20.76
C ILE A 15 0.36 3.97 21.59
N ALA A 16 1.07 2.84 21.51
CA ALA A 16 0.77 1.64 22.28
C ALA A 16 1.97 0.69 22.30
N ASP A 17 2.10 -0.08 23.37
CA ASP A 17 3.11 -1.14 23.51
C ASP A 17 2.77 -2.37 22.66
N LYS A 18 1.50 -2.54 22.32
CA LYS A 18 1.00 -3.65 21.52
C LYS A 18 -0.06 -3.16 20.55
N TYR A 19 0.13 -3.49 19.30
CA TYR A 19 -0.81 -3.21 18.23
C TYR A 19 -1.37 -4.53 17.68
N ASP A 20 -2.62 -4.84 18.01
CA ASP A 20 -3.33 -5.96 17.42
C ASP A 20 -3.87 -5.53 16.04
N HIS A 21 -3.18 -5.92 14.98
CA HIS A 21 -3.67 -5.74 13.63
C HIS A 21 -4.17 -7.05 13.05
N LYS A 22 -5.31 -6.98 12.39
CA LYS A 22 -5.86 -8.13 11.68
C LYS A 22 -5.07 -8.36 10.40
N HIS A 23 -4.46 -9.54 10.29
CA HIS A 23 -3.88 -9.96 9.01
C HIS A 23 -4.99 -10.11 7.96
N GLN A 24 -4.78 -9.51 6.80
CA GLN A 24 -5.67 -9.68 5.67
C GLN A 24 -5.37 -11.01 4.98
N GLU A 25 -6.41 -11.74 4.60
CA GLU A 25 -6.26 -12.95 3.80
C GLU A 25 -5.82 -12.59 2.36
N LEU A 26 -5.09 -13.48 1.70
CA LEU A 26 -4.63 -13.28 0.33
C LEU A 26 -5.79 -13.04 -0.64
N SER A 27 -6.94 -13.70 -0.42
CA SER A 27 -8.17 -13.57 -1.22
C SER A 27 -7.94 -13.83 -2.72
N GLU A 28 -7.33 -14.97 -3.04
CA GLU A 28 -7.03 -15.38 -4.43
C GLU A 28 -8.28 -15.43 -5.32
N ALA A 29 -9.39 -15.86 -4.76
CA ALA A 29 -10.65 -16.03 -5.50
C ALA A 29 -11.45 -14.73 -5.68
N ASP A 30 -11.12 -13.65 -4.96
CA ASP A 30 -11.91 -12.42 -4.96
C ASP A 30 -11.01 -11.18 -4.86
N ALA A 31 -10.66 -10.63 -6.01
CA ALA A 31 -9.86 -9.41 -6.12
C ALA A 31 -10.50 -8.15 -5.49
N SER A 32 -11.76 -8.25 -5.05
CA SER A 32 -12.46 -7.16 -4.36
C SER A 32 -12.22 -7.13 -2.85
N LYS A 33 -11.45 -8.07 -2.30
CA LYS A 33 -11.24 -8.24 -0.85
C LYS A 33 -9.78 -8.45 -0.49
N GLY A 34 -9.49 -8.33 0.79
CA GLY A 34 -8.21 -8.70 1.40
C GLY A 34 -6.99 -8.01 0.77
N LEU A 35 -5.88 -8.74 0.73
CA LEU A 35 -4.62 -8.24 0.19
C LEU A 35 -4.69 -8.00 -1.32
N SER A 36 -5.49 -8.76 -2.07
CA SER A 36 -5.68 -8.53 -3.50
C SER A 36 -6.25 -7.14 -3.78
N LYS A 37 -7.35 -6.76 -3.12
CA LYS A 37 -7.92 -5.42 -3.24
C LYS A 37 -6.91 -4.34 -2.84
N MET A 38 -6.24 -4.54 -1.72
CA MET A 38 -5.27 -3.58 -1.21
C MET A 38 -4.11 -3.38 -2.19
N SER A 39 -3.58 -4.45 -2.80
CA SER A 39 -2.50 -4.37 -3.78
C SER A 39 -2.92 -3.61 -5.05
N ILE A 40 -4.15 -3.82 -5.53
CA ILE A 40 -4.70 -3.09 -6.68
C ILE A 40 -4.82 -1.60 -6.35
N ASP A 41 -5.40 -1.25 -5.20
CA ASP A 41 -5.62 0.14 -4.80
C ASP A 41 -4.30 0.89 -4.58
N ILE A 42 -3.30 0.24 -3.97
CA ILE A 42 -1.95 0.77 -3.81
C ILE A 42 -1.30 1.00 -5.18
N SER A 43 -1.37 0.02 -6.08
CA SER A 43 -0.79 0.11 -7.43
C SER A 43 -1.41 1.26 -8.23
N LYS A 44 -2.74 1.40 -8.22
CA LYS A 44 -3.43 2.55 -8.84
C LYS A 44 -2.94 3.89 -8.28
N SER A 45 -2.74 3.97 -6.97
CA SER A 45 -2.26 5.19 -6.31
C SER A 45 -0.82 5.53 -6.72
N ILE A 46 0.04 4.51 -6.85
CA ILE A 46 1.42 4.66 -7.33
C ILE A 46 1.43 5.15 -8.77
N PHE A 47 0.66 4.53 -9.68
CA PHE A 47 0.60 4.93 -11.09
C PHE A 47 0.14 6.37 -11.25
N ARG A 48 -0.91 6.77 -10.53
CA ARG A 48 -1.38 8.16 -10.53
C ARG A 48 -0.30 9.11 -10.04
N LYS A 49 0.37 8.77 -8.95
CA LYS A 49 1.45 9.61 -8.42
C LYS A 49 2.59 9.75 -9.42
N LEU A 50 2.99 8.68 -10.07
CA LEU A 50 4.05 8.71 -11.08
C LEU A 50 3.62 9.48 -12.33
N ALA A 51 2.37 9.35 -12.77
CA ALA A 51 1.82 10.12 -13.88
C ALA A 51 1.87 11.65 -13.58
N THR A 52 1.60 12.07 -12.34
CA THR A 52 1.74 13.49 -11.96
C THR A 52 3.18 14.01 -12.03
N THR A 53 4.16 13.13 -12.11
CA THR A 53 5.58 13.50 -12.31
C THR A 53 6.02 13.41 -13.78
N GLY A 54 5.07 13.21 -14.69
CA GLY A 54 5.31 13.18 -16.13
C GLY A 54 5.61 11.79 -16.70
N LEU A 55 5.48 10.72 -15.90
CA LEU A 55 5.66 9.37 -16.43
C LEU A 55 4.43 8.98 -17.27
N VAL A 56 4.68 8.55 -18.50
CA VAL A 56 3.66 8.06 -19.42
C VAL A 56 3.56 6.55 -19.33
N PHE A 57 2.37 6.06 -19.05
CA PHE A 57 2.07 4.63 -18.99
C PHE A 57 1.35 4.15 -20.24
N ASN A 58 1.72 2.98 -20.68
CA ASN A 58 1.05 2.21 -21.72
C ASN A 58 1.13 0.71 -21.40
N ASN A 59 0.49 -0.13 -22.17
CA ASN A 59 0.50 -1.57 -21.95
C ASN A 59 1.91 -2.20 -21.96
N GLU A 60 2.82 -1.67 -22.76
CA GLU A 60 4.21 -2.16 -22.83
C GLU A 60 4.96 -1.81 -21.55
N THR A 61 4.76 -0.60 -21.03
CA THR A 61 5.33 -0.16 -19.73
C THR A 61 4.87 -1.07 -18.60
N PHE A 62 3.57 -1.37 -18.54
CA PHE A 62 3.03 -2.26 -17.48
C PHE A 62 3.56 -3.68 -17.60
N ARG A 63 3.69 -4.23 -18.81
CA ARG A 63 4.31 -5.55 -19.02
C ARG A 63 5.77 -5.58 -18.57
N SER A 64 6.53 -4.55 -18.88
CA SER A 64 7.93 -4.44 -18.46
C SER A 64 8.07 -4.33 -16.95
N ILE A 65 7.21 -3.56 -16.30
CA ILE A 65 7.21 -3.43 -14.84
C ILE A 65 6.78 -4.76 -14.19
N LYS A 66 5.73 -5.43 -14.72
CA LYS A 66 5.33 -6.77 -14.24
C LYS A 66 6.49 -7.75 -14.31
N ALA A 67 7.18 -7.83 -15.45
CA ALA A 67 8.29 -8.75 -15.62
C ALA A 67 9.46 -8.44 -14.66
N THR A 68 9.74 -7.17 -14.43
CA THR A 68 10.76 -6.72 -13.48
C THR A 68 10.36 -7.06 -12.05
N TYR A 69 9.13 -6.79 -11.66
CA TYR A 69 8.59 -7.14 -10.35
C TYR A 69 8.70 -8.65 -10.10
N PHE A 70 8.21 -9.45 -11.05
CA PHE A 70 8.18 -10.91 -10.92
C PHE A 70 9.59 -11.48 -10.70
N ARG A 71 10.56 -11.06 -11.50
CA ARG A 71 11.96 -11.48 -11.33
C ARG A 71 12.52 -11.11 -9.97
N ILE A 72 12.37 -9.82 -9.58
CA ILE A 72 12.90 -9.34 -8.30
C ILE A 72 12.22 -10.03 -7.12
N ALA A 73 10.91 -10.24 -7.19
CA ALA A 73 10.15 -10.88 -6.13
C ALA A 73 10.57 -12.34 -5.94
N LEU A 74 10.79 -13.10 -7.01
CA LEU A 74 11.30 -14.48 -6.92
C LEU A 74 12.72 -14.55 -6.33
N ASP A 75 13.60 -13.62 -6.70
CA ASP A 75 14.94 -13.51 -6.09
C ASP A 75 14.84 -13.27 -4.57
N PHE A 76 13.86 -12.45 -4.13
CA PHE A 76 13.61 -12.25 -2.71
C PHE A 76 13.01 -13.47 -2.02
N VAL A 77 12.07 -14.19 -2.64
CA VAL A 77 11.51 -15.43 -2.10
C VAL A 77 12.63 -16.44 -1.83
N GLU A 78 13.56 -16.62 -2.77
CA GLU A 78 14.73 -17.48 -2.59
C GLU A 78 15.62 -17.01 -1.44
N THR A 79 15.88 -15.71 -1.36
CA THR A 79 16.69 -15.10 -0.31
C THR A 79 16.09 -15.32 1.07
N TYR A 80 14.79 -15.05 1.24
CA TYR A 80 14.08 -15.26 2.50
C TYR A 80 13.99 -16.75 2.89
N ASN A 81 13.81 -17.65 1.92
CA ASN A 81 13.84 -19.08 2.18
C ASN A 81 15.20 -19.54 2.71
N ASN A 82 16.29 -19.03 2.16
CA ASN A 82 17.63 -19.34 2.64
C ASN A 82 17.89 -18.74 4.04
N ASP A 83 17.46 -17.52 4.28
CA ASP A 83 17.56 -16.87 5.59
C ASP A 83 16.74 -17.62 6.66
N ALA A 84 15.52 -18.02 6.34
CA ALA A 84 14.67 -18.82 7.22
C ALA A 84 15.34 -20.16 7.59
N LYS A 85 15.90 -20.86 6.60
CA LYS A 85 16.64 -22.12 6.85
C LYS A 85 17.84 -21.92 7.78
N MET A 86 18.61 -20.86 7.58
CA MET A 86 19.75 -20.54 8.44
C MET A 86 19.33 -20.24 9.89
N ASN A 87 18.14 -19.68 10.09
CA ASN A 87 17.59 -19.35 11.40
C ASN A 87 16.70 -20.44 12.00
N GLY A 88 16.58 -21.62 11.35
CA GLY A 88 15.75 -22.73 11.82
C GLY A 88 14.24 -22.44 11.76
N LEU A 89 13.83 -21.51 10.91
CA LEU A 89 12.43 -21.14 10.69
C LEU A 89 11.83 -21.93 9.50
N SER A 90 10.54 -22.17 9.57
CA SER A 90 9.79 -22.73 8.43
C SER A 90 9.43 -21.61 7.46
N PHE A 91 9.56 -21.90 6.17
CA PHE A 91 9.20 -21.01 5.08
C PHE A 91 8.56 -21.83 3.96
N ASP A 92 7.33 -21.49 3.58
CA ASP A 92 6.65 -22.15 2.48
C ASP A 92 6.89 -21.39 1.18
N ILE A 93 7.86 -21.85 0.41
CA ILE A 93 8.26 -21.22 -0.84
C ILE A 93 7.12 -21.21 -1.87
N HIS A 94 6.26 -22.24 -1.89
CA HIS A 94 5.17 -22.33 -2.86
C HIS A 94 4.03 -21.36 -2.56
N GLU A 95 3.74 -21.14 -1.29
CA GLU A 95 2.75 -20.12 -0.90
C GLU A 95 3.24 -18.71 -1.23
N GLU A 96 4.53 -18.43 -1.03
CA GLU A 96 5.12 -17.14 -1.40
C GLU A 96 5.18 -16.94 -2.92
N GLU A 97 5.52 -17.97 -3.69
CA GLU A 97 5.49 -17.92 -5.16
C GLU A 97 4.08 -17.63 -5.69
N LYS A 98 3.05 -18.28 -5.14
CA LYS A 98 1.64 -17.97 -5.47
C LYS A 98 1.27 -16.52 -5.13
N ALA A 99 1.72 -16.01 -3.98
CA ALA A 99 1.49 -14.63 -3.62
C ALA A 99 2.14 -13.66 -4.61
N VAL A 100 3.35 -13.95 -5.08
CA VAL A 100 4.05 -13.17 -6.12
C VAL A 100 3.26 -13.18 -7.42
N GLU A 101 2.76 -14.34 -7.85
CA GLU A 101 1.92 -14.45 -9.06
C GLU A 101 0.65 -13.61 -8.95
N LEU A 102 -0.07 -13.75 -7.84
CA LEU A 102 -1.28 -13.00 -7.56
C LEU A 102 -1.04 -11.47 -7.60
N PHE A 103 0.01 -11.00 -6.94
CA PHE A 103 0.31 -9.58 -6.93
C PHE A 103 0.78 -9.06 -8.30
N ALA A 104 1.48 -9.87 -9.08
CA ALA A 104 1.82 -9.53 -10.45
C ALA A 104 0.57 -9.37 -11.34
N GLU A 105 -0.43 -10.21 -11.17
CA GLU A 105 -1.73 -10.11 -11.83
C GLU A 105 -2.51 -8.87 -11.36
N ASN A 106 -2.59 -8.65 -10.06
CA ASN A 106 -3.24 -7.47 -9.49
C ASN A 106 -2.61 -6.17 -9.98
N PHE A 107 -1.29 -6.15 -10.15
CA PHE A 107 -0.58 -5.02 -10.72
C PHE A 107 -1.02 -4.75 -12.18
N MET A 108 -1.17 -5.78 -13.00
CA MET A 108 -1.66 -5.65 -14.38
C MET A 108 -3.11 -5.17 -14.42
N ASN A 109 -3.98 -5.70 -13.55
CA ASN A 109 -5.36 -5.27 -13.42
C ASN A 109 -5.45 -3.79 -13.03
N ALA A 110 -4.63 -3.36 -12.09
CA ALA A 110 -4.53 -1.95 -11.71
C ALA A 110 -4.05 -1.07 -12.86
N GLY A 111 -3.10 -1.55 -13.66
CA GLY A 111 -2.58 -0.85 -14.85
C GLY A 111 -3.63 -0.70 -15.94
N SER A 112 -4.34 -1.77 -16.27
CA SER A 112 -5.45 -1.74 -17.24
C SER A 112 -6.53 -0.76 -16.80
N HIS A 113 -6.96 -0.85 -15.55
CA HIS A 113 -7.95 0.06 -14.98
C HIS A 113 -7.46 1.52 -15.02
N PHE A 114 -6.18 1.77 -14.75
CA PHE A 114 -5.61 3.11 -14.82
C PHE A 114 -5.66 3.69 -16.24
N LEU A 115 -5.42 2.87 -17.28
CA LEU A 115 -5.50 3.30 -18.68
C LEU A 115 -6.94 3.56 -19.13
N GLU A 116 -7.87 2.72 -18.69
CA GLU A 116 -9.29 2.84 -19.05
C GLU A 116 -9.98 3.99 -18.32
N HIS A 117 -9.57 4.26 -17.08
CA HIS A 117 -10.19 5.27 -16.20
C HIS A 117 -9.17 6.27 -15.63
N PRO A 118 -8.46 7.03 -16.49
CA PRO A 118 -7.37 7.91 -16.06
C PRO A 118 -7.83 9.04 -15.11
N MET A 119 -9.10 9.40 -15.18
CA MET A 119 -9.70 10.46 -14.34
C MET A 119 -10.29 9.95 -13.03
N GLU A 120 -10.39 8.63 -12.86
CA GLU A 120 -10.84 8.06 -11.60
C GLU A 120 -9.77 8.22 -10.54
N THR A 121 -9.99 9.13 -9.62
CA THR A 121 -9.16 9.25 -8.42
C THR A 121 -9.77 8.43 -7.30
N PRO A 122 -9.03 7.55 -6.62
CA PRO A 122 -9.45 7.09 -5.31
C PRO A 122 -9.53 8.32 -4.41
N PHE A 123 -10.72 8.59 -3.93
CA PHE A 123 -11.01 9.82 -3.21
C PHE A 123 -10.52 9.69 -1.76
N ILE A 124 -9.22 9.86 -1.56
CA ILE A 124 -8.70 10.24 -0.26
C ILE A 124 -8.30 11.71 -0.42
N PRO A 125 -9.14 12.64 0.03
CA PRO A 125 -8.81 14.05 -0.04
C PRO A 125 -7.55 14.32 0.79
N SER A 126 -6.69 15.21 0.33
CA SER A 126 -5.58 15.67 1.17
C SER A 126 -6.12 16.37 2.40
N TRP A 127 -5.40 16.31 3.52
CA TRP A 127 -5.76 17.06 4.73
C TRP A 127 -6.00 18.55 4.48
N THR A 128 -5.26 19.14 3.55
CA THR A 128 -5.48 20.53 3.13
C THR A 128 -6.89 20.75 2.56
N ARG A 129 -7.38 19.83 1.73
CA ARG A 129 -8.73 19.91 1.16
C ARG A 129 -9.80 19.63 2.23
N VAL A 130 -9.56 18.67 3.10
CA VAL A 130 -10.46 18.35 4.22
C VAL A 130 -10.60 19.56 5.13
N ASN A 131 -9.49 20.14 5.58
CA ASN A 131 -9.51 21.33 6.44
C ASN A 131 -10.12 22.57 5.76
N SER A 132 -9.98 22.69 4.43
CA SER A 132 -10.63 23.78 3.69
C SER A 132 -12.14 23.60 3.56
N ALA A 133 -12.61 22.34 3.50
CA ALA A 133 -14.04 22.03 3.39
C ALA A 133 -14.74 21.98 4.77
N CYS A 134 -14.03 21.56 5.80
CA CYS A 134 -14.53 21.39 7.18
C CYS A 134 -13.47 21.95 8.15
N PRO A 135 -13.36 23.26 8.35
CA PRO A 135 -12.34 23.87 9.21
C PRO A 135 -12.40 23.39 10.66
N GLU A 136 -13.61 23.11 11.15
CA GLU A 136 -13.89 22.63 12.51
C GLU A 136 -13.42 21.18 12.78
N LEU A 137 -13.23 20.37 11.75
CA LEU A 137 -12.86 18.95 11.90
C LEU A 137 -11.54 18.76 12.65
N GLY A 138 -10.58 19.66 12.45
CA GLY A 138 -9.31 19.65 13.16
C GLY A 138 -9.47 19.85 14.67
N GLU A 139 -10.37 20.72 15.07
CA GLU A 139 -10.69 20.97 16.48
C GLU A 139 -11.44 19.79 17.12
N GLU A 140 -12.38 19.18 16.38
CA GLU A 140 -13.12 18.00 16.82
C GLU A 140 -12.18 16.80 17.05
N ILE A 141 -11.24 16.56 16.11
CA ILE A 141 -10.23 15.49 16.27
C ILE A 141 -9.36 15.75 17.51
N MET A 142 -8.86 16.98 17.67
CA MET A 142 -8.05 17.35 18.83
C MET A 142 -8.82 17.24 20.15
N HIS A 143 -10.12 17.54 20.13
CA HIS A 143 -10.97 17.34 21.30
C HIS A 143 -11.17 15.87 21.63
N ALA A 144 -11.44 15.02 20.63
CA ALA A 144 -11.58 13.59 20.82
C ALA A 144 -10.28 12.95 21.37
N VAL A 145 -9.12 13.31 20.82
CA VAL A 145 -7.81 12.86 21.33
C VAL A 145 -7.60 13.25 22.80
N LYS A 146 -7.96 14.49 23.19
CA LYS A 146 -7.83 14.93 24.58
C LYS A 146 -8.77 14.20 25.55
N LEU A 147 -9.96 13.80 25.10
CA LEU A 147 -10.88 12.98 25.89
C LEU A 147 -10.30 11.58 26.07
N ASP A 148 -9.83 10.97 25.02
CA ASP A 148 -9.23 9.63 25.03
C ASP A 148 -8.01 9.58 25.98
N MET A 149 -7.14 10.58 25.92
CA MET A 149 -6.00 10.70 26.83
C MET A 149 -6.41 10.82 28.31
N LYS A 150 -7.57 11.40 28.61
CA LYS A 150 -8.06 11.50 29.99
C LYS A 150 -8.67 10.20 30.53
N GLU A 151 -9.26 9.40 29.65
CA GLU A 151 -9.84 8.11 30.03
C GLU A 151 -8.77 7.04 30.29
N HIS A 152 -7.58 7.23 29.72
CA HIS A 152 -6.45 6.29 29.83
C HIS A 152 -5.31 6.78 30.76
N SER A 153 -5.52 7.88 31.48
CA SER A 153 -4.61 8.42 32.51
C SER A 153 -5.14 8.15 33.89
#